data_8ded1ee4eb37b42610ad5ef628f13362
#
_entry.id   8ded1ee4eb37b42610ad5ef628f13362
#
_cell.length_a   1.000
_cell.length_b   1.000
_cell.length_c   1.000
_cell.angle_alpha   90.00
_cell.angle_beta   90.00
_cell.angle_gamma   90.00
#
_symmetry.space_group_name_H-M   'P 1'
#
loop_
_entity.id
_entity.type
_entity.pdbx_description
1 polymer ?
#
loop_
_entity_poly.entity_id
_entity_poly.type
_entity_poly.pdbx_seq_one_letter_code
_entity_poly.pdbx_strand_id
1 'polypeptide(L)'
;MVTLTGTNLQNGIQIKAGTITAQTSGDAAKQTETLTLPANYSSSSVSYTVQYSLNGVDWVGGKTVRVSGRYTPPVSPGTPSVPTKPGVPERDPFPFTDVSRSSWYYDSVRTAWEKDLIDGVTRTLYKPDDTLTVAQAIKLSAALHQMLNNNGKVTLRNGTPYWYSSYVSYAVENGIIEKMYLDYTPAQMNAPAKRNEFVHIFYGAMSDYRQINTVADNKIPDVITTDTYALEIYTFYRAGILTGSDKNGTFYPTNDIKRSEVAAILSRMYDKTARKTVSLP
;
A
#
# COMPACT_ATOMS: atom_id res chain seq x y z
N MET A 1 17.15 -2.96 -10.89
CA MET A 1 17.73 -1.90 -11.74
C MET A 1 18.27 -2.55 -12.98
N VAL A 2 17.94 -2.05 -14.17
CA VAL A 2 18.48 -2.50 -15.44
C VAL A 2 19.19 -1.30 -16.07
N THR A 3 20.44 -1.49 -16.49
CA THR A 3 21.21 -0.45 -17.16
C THR A 3 21.28 -0.79 -18.65
N LEU A 4 20.88 0.15 -19.50
CA LEU A 4 21.06 0.10 -20.92
C LEU A 4 22.43 0.73 -21.24
N THR A 5 23.28 -0.02 -21.91
CA THR A 5 24.58 0.47 -22.37
C THR A 5 24.63 0.37 -23.88
N GLY A 6 25.05 1.41 -24.56
CA GLY A 6 25.14 1.44 -26.02
C GLY A 6 25.98 2.58 -26.52
N THR A 7 26.32 2.55 -27.81
CA THR A 7 26.99 3.64 -28.51
C THR A 7 25.94 4.52 -29.17
N ASN A 8 26.19 5.83 -29.22
CA ASN A 8 25.27 6.82 -29.80
C ASN A 8 23.86 6.87 -29.19
N LEU A 9 23.76 6.73 -27.88
CA LEU A 9 22.50 6.95 -27.17
C LEU A 9 22.13 8.43 -27.25
N GLN A 10 21.13 8.77 -28.05
CA GLN A 10 20.65 10.14 -28.25
C GLN A 10 19.59 10.51 -27.23
N ASN A 11 19.38 11.82 -27.09
CA ASN A 11 18.24 12.33 -26.29
C ASN A 11 16.91 11.83 -26.84
N GLY A 12 15.98 11.51 -25.96
CA GLY A 12 14.62 11.17 -26.31
C GLY A 12 14.39 9.70 -26.66
N ILE A 13 15.40 8.82 -26.56
CA ILE A 13 15.18 7.38 -26.68
C ILE A 13 14.25 6.93 -25.55
N GLN A 14 13.15 6.34 -25.92
CA GLN A 14 12.21 5.74 -24.96
C GLN A 14 12.58 4.28 -24.72
N ILE A 15 12.53 3.87 -23.46
CA ILE A 15 12.81 2.51 -23.02
C ILE A 15 11.58 2.00 -22.29
N LYS A 16 11.17 0.77 -22.57
CA LYS A 16 10.10 0.10 -21.81
C LYS A 16 10.46 -1.31 -21.42
N ALA A 17 9.90 -1.76 -20.31
CA ALA A 17 9.93 -3.14 -19.87
C ALA A 17 8.55 -3.49 -19.29
N GLY A 18 7.72 -4.15 -20.08
CA GLY A 18 6.31 -4.32 -19.78
C GLY A 18 5.58 -2.97 -19.82
N THR A 19 4.94 -2.59 -18.73
CA THR A 19 4.23 -1.29 -18.58
C THR A 19 5.13 -0.15 -18.10
N ILE A 20 6.39 -0.44 -17.76
CA ILE A 20 7.32 0.54 -17.22
C ILE A 20 8.05 1.22 -18.36
N THR A 21 8.00 2.54 -18.38
CA THR A 21 8.67 3.37 -19.39
C THR A 21 9.63 4.35 -18.73
N ALA A 22 10.73 4.63 -19.41
CA ALA A 22 11.66 5.71 -19.10
C ALA A 22 12.10 6.38 -20.39
N GLN A 23 12.53 7.62 -20.31
CA GLN A 23 13.07 8.34 -21.43
C GLN A 23 14.50 8.78 -21.12
N THR A 24 15.40 8.58 -22.06
CA THR A 24 16.76 9.08 -21.91
C THR A 24 16.75 10.60 -21.89
N SER A 25 17.37 11.17 -20.88
CA SER A 25 17.54 12.61 -20.73
C SER A 25 19.01 12.98 -20.79
N GLY A 26 19.41 13.92 -21.63
CA GLY A 26 20.69 14.58 -21.53
C GLY A 26 21.70 14.23 -22.61
N ASP A 27 22.92 14.34 -22.29
CA ASP A 27 24.13 14.49 -23.09
C ASP A 27 24.32 13.37 -24.12
N ALA A 28 24.59 13.73 -25.37
CA ALA A 28 24.96 12.80 -26.48
C ALA A 28 26.21 11.95 -26.17
N ALA A 29 26.99 12.34 -25.18
CA ALA A 29 28.14 11.59 -24.67
C ALA A 29 27.76 10.48 -23.68
N LYS A 30 26.51 10.45 -23.16
CA LYS A 30 26.05 9.45 -22.18
C LYS A 30 25.83 8.11 -22.86
N GLN A 31 26.64 7.14 -22.49
CA GLN A 31 26.64 5.80 -23.08
C GLN A 31 25.75 4.81 -22.25
N THR A 32 25.13 5.27 -21.17
CA THR A 32 24.35 4.41 -20.27
C THR A 32 23.06 5.09 -19.81
N GLU A 33 21.95 4.34 -19.83
CA GLU A 33 20.68 4.70 -19.20
C GLU A 33 20.22 3.63 -18.26
N THR A 34 19.49 4.02 -17.20
CA THR A 34 19.06 3.11 -16.16
C THR A 34 17.53 3.05 -16.10
N LEU A 35 16.98 1.85 -16.28
CA LEU A 35 15.57 1.57 -16.05
C LEU A 35 15.43 0.79 -14.74
N THR A 36 14.64 1.30 -13.80
CA THR A 36 14.37 0.60 -12.54
C THR A 36 13.17 -0.30 -12.73
N LEU A 37 13.38 -1.62 -12.65
CA LEU A 37 12.30 -2.61 -12.63
C LEU A 37 11.77 -2.79 -11.21
N PRO A 38 10.46 -3.05 -11.05
CA PRO A 38 9.86 -3.31 -9.75
C PRO A 38 10.51 -4.54 -9.09
N ALA A 39 10.54 -4.52 -7.77
CA ALA A 39 10.93 -5.68 -7.01
C ALA A 39 9.92 -6.81 -7.21
N ASN A 40 10.40 -8.01 -7.45
CA ASN A 40 9.56 -9.18 -7.56
C ASN A 40 9.42 -9.86 -6.19
N TYR A 41 8.24 -9.79 -5.61
CA TYR A 41 7.92 -10.40 -4.31
C TYR A 41 7.24 -11.78 -4.45
N SER A 42 7.18 -12.34 -5.65
CA SER A 42 6.67 -13.71 -5.87
C SER A 42 7.73 -14.77 -5.58
N SER A 43 7.32 -16.03 -5.47
CA SER A 43 8.23 -17.19 -5.37
C SER A 43 8.89 -17.53 -6.71
N SER A 44 8.38 -16.99 -7.82
CA SER A 44 8.86 -17.25 -9.18
C SER A 44 9.57 -16.03 -9.75
N SER A 45 10.54 -16.23 -10.64
CA SER A 45 11.14 -15.11 -11.37
C SER A 45 10.17 -14.55 -12.40
N VAL A 46 10.12 -13.22 -12.51
CA VAL A 46 9.41 -12.51 -13.55
C VAL A 46 10.39 -12.06 -14.62
N SER A 47 10.03 -12.27 -15.87
CA SER A 47 10.84 -11.89 -17.02
C SER A 47 10.29 -10.62 -17.67
N TYR A 48 11.16 -9.65 -17.91
CA TYR A 48 10.85 -8.41 -18.61
C TYR A 48 11.64 -8.37 -19.91
N THR A 49 10.97 -8.19 -21.05
CA THR A 49 11.65 -7.89 -22.30
C THR A 49 11.84 -6.38 -22.39
N VAL A 50 13.08 -5.93 -22.41
CA VAL A 50 13.42 -4.52 -22.57
C VAL A 50 13.34 -4.15 -24.03
N GLN A 51 12.56 -3.12 -24.37
CA GLN A 51 12.41 -2.58 -25.71
C GLN A 51 12.79 -1.11 -25.71
N TYR A 52 13.24 -0.61 -26.82
CA TYR A 52 13.57 0.81 -27.01
C TYR A 52 12.93 1.36 -28.30
N SER A 53 12.68 2.66 -28.31
CA SER A 53 12.08 3.36 -29.44
C SER A 53 12.69 4.75 -29.58
N LEU A 54 12.92 5.17 -30.83
CA LEU A 54 13.39 6.53 -31.14
C LEU A 54 12.22 7.52 -31.31
N ASN A 55 11.02 7.03 -31.58
CA ASN A 55 9.85 7.87 -31.92
C ASN A 55 8.64 7.61 -30.99
N GLY A 56 8.78 6.70 -30.02
CA GLY A 56 7.68 6.31 -29.12
C GLY A 56 6.59 5.42 -29.73
N VAL A 57 6.69 5.11 -31.01
CA VAL A 57 5.72 4.32 -31.77
C VAL A 57 6.29 2.96 -32.17
N ASP A 58 7.45 2.96 -32.79
CA ASP A 58 8.13 1.75 -33.25
C ASP A 58 9.08 1.24 -32.18
N TRP A 59 8.78 0.05 -31.63
CA TRP A 59 9.54 -0.55 -30.56
C TRP A 59 10.40 -1.70 -31.07
N VAL A 60 11.70 -1.61 -30.85
CA VAL A 60 12.64 -2.66 -31.20
C VAL A 60 12.80 -3.59 -30.00
N GLY A 61 12.72 -4.90 -30.26
CA GLY A 61 12.92 -5.93 -29.25
C GLY A 61 14.32 -5.97 -28.70
N GLY A 62 14.43 -6.14 -27.38
CA GLY A 62 15.67 -6.16 -26.67
C GLY A 62 15.88 -7.42 -25.83
N LYS A 63 16.84 -7.36 -24.96
CA LYS A 63 17.25 -8.44 -24.05
C LYS A 63 16.18 -8.70 -23.00
N THR A 64 15.90 -9.96 -22.73
CA THR A 64 15.05 -10.35 -21.59
C THR A 64 15.87 -10.31 -20.30
N VAL A 65 15.32 -9.60 -19.31
CA VAL A 65 15.90 -9.50 -17.96
C VAL A 65 15.00 -10.25 -16.99
N ARG A 66 15.59 -11.13 -16.20
CA ARG A 66 14.89 -11.85 -15.14
C ARG A 66 15.08 -11.15 -13.81
N VAL A 67 13.97 -10.88 -13.12
CA VAL A 67 13.97 -10.42 -11.73
C VAL A 67 13.58 -11.61 -10.87
N SER A 68 14.53 -12.11 -10.09
CA SER A 68 14.29 -13.25 -9.20
C SER A 68 13.27 -12.87 -8.12
N GLY A 69 12.41 -13.83 -7.78
CA GLY A 69 11.51 -13.69 -6.65
C GLY A 69 12.28 -13.63 -5.33
N ARG A 70 11.83 -12.79 -4.42
CA ARG A 70 12.39 -12.68 -3.06
C ARG A 70 11.66 -13.52 -2.03
N TYR A 71 10.62 -14.26 -2.45
CA TYR A 71 9.89 -15.15 -1.56
C TYR A 71 10.57 -16.51 -1.52
N THR A 72 11.10 -16.88 -0.37
CA THR A 72 11.44 -18.27 -0.03
C THR A 72 10.25 -18.86 0.74
N PRO A 73 9.60 -19.94 0.23
CA PRO A 73 8.56 -20.62 1.01
C PRO A 73 9.14 -21.13 2.33
N PRO A 74 8.39 -21.09 3.44
CA PRO A 74 8.83 -21.73 4.68
C PRO A 74 8.98 -23.22 4.45
N VAL A 75 10.14 -23.76 4.81
CA VAL A 75 10.40 -25.22 4.84
C VAL A 75 9.46 -25.83 5.87
N SER A 76 8.73 -26.90 5.51
CA SER A 76 7.86 -27.64 6.42
C SER A 76 8.60 -28.09 7.70
N PRO A 77 7.95 -28.02 8.88
CA PRO A 77 8.63 -28.15 10.16
C PRO A 77 8.97 -29.59 10.51
N GLY A 78 10.24 -29.87 10.55
CA GLY A 78 10.76 -30.86 11.49
C GLY A 78 11.02 -30.14 12.80
N THR A 79 10.44 -30.62 13.89
CA THR A 79 10.60 -30.33 15.31
C THR A 79 11.38 -29.06 15.78
N PRO A 80 10.93 -28.37 16.83
CA PRO A 80 11.21 -26.96 17.08
C PRO A 80 12.60 -26.73 17.69
N SER A 81 13.46 -26.11 16.94
CA SER A 81 14.49 -25.22 17.49
C SER A 81 14.19 -23.84 16.95
N VAL A 82 13.87 -22.91 17.84
CA VAL A 82 13.59 -21.51 17.52
C VAL A 82 14.86 -20.87 16.98
N PRO A 83 14.94 -20.48 15.69
CA PRO A 83 16.01 -19.61 15.25
C PRO A 83 15.57 -18.17 15.50
N THR A 84 16.23 -17.49 16.41
CA THR A 84 16.21 -16.05 16.54
C THR A 84 16.52 -15.39 15.20
N LYS A 85 15.53 -14.69 14.65
CA LYS A 85 15.68 -13.82 13.47
C LYS A 85 16.67 -12.72 13.81
N PRO A 86 17.71 -12.42 12.97
CA PRO A 86 18.62 -11.33 13.27
C PRO A 86 17.89 -9.98 13.21
N GLY A 87 17.79 -9.34 14.33
CA GLY A 87 17.87 -7.90 14.57
C GLY A 87 16.93 -6.98 13.82
N VAL A 88 15.61 -7.09 14.03
CA VAL A 88 14.80 -5.88 14.25
C VAL A 88 14.96 -5.62 15.76
N PRO A 89 15.41 -4.42 16.20
CA PRO A 89 15.42 -4.12 17.61
C PRO A 89 14.01 -4.40 18.13
N GLU A 90 13.91 -5.25 19.14
CA GLU A 90 12.67 -5.47 19.86
C GLU A 90 12.27 -4.07 20.38
N ARG A 91 11.22 -3.49 19.79
CA ARG A 91 10.68 -2.24 20.31
C ARG A 91 10.35 -2.47 21.78
N ASP A 92 10.59 -1.48 22.60
CA ASP A 92 10.15 -1.42 24.00
C ASP A 92 8.76 -2.05 24.16
N PRO A 93 8.44 -2.62 25.34
CA PRO A 93 7.17 -3.31 25.55
C PRO A 93 6.01 -2.43 25.10
N PHE A 94 5.06 -3.06 24.38
CA PHE A 94 3.87 -2.42 23.79
C PHE A 94 3.30 -1.36 24.74
N PRO A 95 3.28 -0.07 24.34
CA PRO A 95 3.14 1.03 25.29
C PRO A 95 1.69 1.39 25.61
N PHE A 96 0.72 0.97 24.78
CA PHE A 96 -0.65 1.48 24.84
C PHE A 96 -1.47 0.80 25.93
N THR A 97 -1.74 1.55 26.99
CA THR A 97 -2.49 1.06 28.17
C THR A 97 -4.00 0.94 27.95
N ASP A 98 -4.51 1.62 26.91
CA ASP A 98 -5.93 1.61 26.51
C ASP A 98 -6.25 0.56 25.43
N VAL A 99 -5.29 -0.30 25.10
CA VAL A 99 -5.48 -1.43 24.16
C VAL A 99 -5.41 -2.73 24.92
N SER A 100 -6.59 -3.24 25.33
CA SER A 100 -6.68 -4.49 26.08
C SER A 100 -6.28 -5.69 25.22
N ARG A 101 -5.60 -6.67 25.82
CA ARG A 101 -5.23 -7.93 25.17
C ARG A 101 -6.46 -8.76 24.74
N SER A 102 -7.62 -8.55 25.35
CA SER A 102 -8.87 -9.19 24.97
C SER A 102 -9.62 -8.50 23.82
N SER A 103 -9.15 -7.33 23.39
CA SER A 103 -9.79 -6.59 22.29
C SER A 103 -9.50 -7.27 20.95
N TRP A 104 -10.51 -7.32 20.08
CA TRP A 104 -10.41 -7.94 18.75
C TRP A 104 -9.33 -7.30 17.86
N TYR A 105 -8.96 -6.05 18.15
CA TYR A 105 -7.97 -5.27 17.41
C TYR A 105 -6.56 -5.32 18.03
N TYR A 106 -6.37 -5.98 19.18
CA TYR A 106 -5.10 -5.97 19.92
C TYR A 106 -3.91 -6.35 19.04
N ASP A 107 -3.97 -7.52 18.41
CA ASP A 107 -2.87 -8.03 17.56
C ASP A 107 -2.62 -7.11 16.37
N SER A 108 -3.68 -6.52 15.80
CA SER A 108 -3.55 -5.60 14.67
C SER A 108 -2.89 -4.29 15.06
N VAL A 109 -3.28 -3.70 16.20
CA VAL A 109 -2.66 -2.48 16.73
C VAL A 109 -1.20 -2.72 17.08
N ARG A 110 -0.92 -3.85 17.75
CA ARG A 110 0.45 -4.23 18.10
C ARG A 110 1.31 -4.43 16.87
N THR A 111 0.85 -5.22 15.90
CA THR A 111 1.58 -5.48 14.65
C THR A 111 1.82 -4.19 13.87
N ALA A 112 0.80 -3.35 13.70
CA ALA A 112 0.93 -2.09 12.98
C ALA A 112 1.90 -1.13 13.67
N TRP A 113 1.92 -1.10 15.00
CA TRP A 113 2.86 -0.31 15.78
C TRP A 113 4.30 -0.87 15.69
N GLU A 114 4.50 -2.18 15.83
CA GLU A 114 5.81 -2.84 15.68
C GLU A 114 6.43 -2.62 14.29
N LYS A 115 5.60 -2.40 13.29
CA LYS A 115 6.00 -2.14 11.90
C LYS A 115 6.10 -0.65 11.54
N ASP A 116 6.01 0.25 12.52
CA ASP A 116 6.01 1.70 12.27
C ASP A 116 4.90 2.20 11.32
N LEU A 117 3.80 1.44 11.20
CA LEU A 117 2.65 1.82 10.39
C LEU A 117 1.73 2.81 11.11
N ILE A 118 1.67 2.74 12.44
CA ILE A 118 0.84 3.62 13.28
C ILE A 118 1.61 4.09 14.51
N ASP A 119 1.17 5.24 15.01
CA ASP A 119 1.61 5.83 16.28
C ASP A 119 0.44 5.96 17.24
N GLY A 120 0.74 6.06 18.55
CA GLY A 120 -0.24 6.48 19.55
C GLY A 120 -0.62 7.95 19.39
N VAL A 121 -1.77 8.33 19.96
CA VAL A 121 -2.15 9.74 20.11
C VAL A 121 -1.26 10.40 21.17
N THR A 122 -0.85 9.63 22.18
CA THR A 122 0.20 9.98 23.14
C THR A 122 1.20 8.82 23.21
N ARG A 123 2.22 8.98 24.05
CA ARG A 123 3.22 7.93 24.28
C ARG A 123 2.61 6.62 24.82
N THR A 124 1.49 6.69 25.55
CA THR A 124 0.87 5.54 26.23
C THR A 124 -0.58 5.29 25.84
N LEU A 125 -1.16 6.10 24.96
CA LEU A 125 -2.56 5.97 24.53
C LEU A 125 -2.65 5.86 23.01
N TYR A 126 -3.33 4.84 22.54
CA TYR A 126 -3.66 4.63 21.12
C TYR A 126 -4.98 5.28 20.73
N LYS A 127 -5.96 5.31 21.64
CA LYS A 127 -7.35 5.75 21.45
C LYS A 127 -8.07 4.99 20.33
N PRO A 128 -8.32 3.69 20.52
CA PRO A 128 -8.86 2.81 19.47
C PRO A 128 -10.23 3.21 18.95
N ASP A 129 -11.05 3.87 19.77
CA ASP A 129 -12.40 4.31 19.41
C ASP A 129 -12.46 5.71 18.79
N ASP A 130 -11.39 6.49 18.86
CA ASP A 130 -11.32 7.78 18.16
C ASP A 130 -11.35 7.55 16.64
N THR A 131 -11.88 8.53 15.90
CA THR A 131 -11.94 8.50 14.44
C THR A 131 -10.68 9.10 13.81
N LEU A 132 -10.35 8.70 12.58
CA LEU A 132 -9.33 9.36 11.77
C LEU A 132 -9.94 10.53 11.00
N THR A 133 -9.12 11.57 10.80
CA THR A 133 -9.44 12.61 9.82
C THR A 133 -9.00 12.21 8.41
N VAL A 134 -9.55 12.88 7.39
CA VAL A 134 -9.15 12.69 5.98
C VAL A 134 -7.64 12.89 5.82
N ALA A 135 -7.07 13.96 6.38
CA ALA A 135 -5.63 14.21 6.33
C ALA A 135 -4.79 13.10 6.98
N GLN A 136 -5.27 12.52 8.08
CA GLN A 136 -4.60 11.39 8.73
C GLN A 136 -4.68 10.11 7.87
N ALA A 137 -5.81 9.86 7.22
CA ALA A 137 -5.97 8.75 6.29
C ALA A 137 -4.99 8.89 5.11
N ILE A 138 -4.89 10.06 4.49
CA ILE A 138 -3.94 10.34 3.39
C ILE A 138 -2.49 10.17 3.87
N LYS A 139 -2.13 10.66 5.06
CA LYS A 139 -0.79 10.45 5.63
C LYS A 139 -0.44 8.97 5.73
N LEU A 140 -1.35 8.16 6.28
CA LEU A 140 -1.12 6.73 6.48
C LEU A 140 -1.05 5.98 5.14
N SER A 141 -1.90 6.33 4.18
CA SER A 141 -1.89 5.76 2.82
C SER A 141 -0.58 6.08 2.09
N ALA A 142 -0.13 7.33 2.12
CA ALA A 142 1.15 7.75 1.55
C ALA A 142 2.35 7.05 2.21
N ALA A 143 2.32 6.91 3.54
CA ALA A 143 3.36 6.19 4.29
C ALA A 143 3.37 4.69 3.95
N LEU A 144 2.21 4.05 3.85
CA LEU A 144 2.10 2.65 3.43
C LEU A 144 2.65 2.47 2.01
N HIS A 145 2.29 3.34 1.08
CA HIS A 145 2.81 3.30 -0.29
C HIS A 145 4.33 3.40 -0.31
N GLN A 146 4.93 4.35 0.43
CA GLN A 146 6.39 4.44 0.53
C GLN A 146 6.99 3.17 1.15
N MET A 147 6.41 2.67 2.22
CA MET A 147 6.90 1.46 2.90
C MET A 147 6.93 0.26 1.96
N LEU A 148 5.89 0.08 1.14
CA LEU A 148 5.80 -1.00 0.17
C LEU A 148 6.79 -0.85 -1.00
N ASN A 149 7.09 0.39 -1.43
CA ASN A 149 7.88 0.68 -2.62
C ASN A 149 9.33 1.13 -2.35
N ASN A 150 9.68 1.44 -1.09
CA ASN A 150 10.98 1.97 -0.69
C ASN A 150 11.68 1.10 0.37
N ASN A 151 11.70 -0.21 0.19
CA ASN A 151 12.37 -1.18 1.07
C ASN A 151 12.01 -1.02 2.56
N GLY A 152 10.75 -0.75 2.87
CA GLY A 152 10.25 -0.56 4.23
C GLY A 152 10.58 0.80 4.86
N LYS A 153 11.00 1.78 4.09
CA LYS A 153 11.38 3.10 4.60
C LYS A 153 10.35 4.16 4.28
N VAL A 154 9.97 4.95 5.27
CA VAL A 154 9.14 6.15 5.12
C VAL A 154 10.02 7.38 5.29
N THR A 155 10.13 8.20 4.24
CA THR A 155 10.94 9.43 4.23
C THR A 155 10.09 10.69 4.30
N LEU A 156 8.77 10.58 4.10
CA LEU A 156 7.85 11.70 4.19
C LEU A 156 7.90 12.36 5.57
N ARG A 157 7.81 13.67 5.58
CA ARG A 157 7.77 14.51 6.78
C ARG A 157 6.63 15.51 6.67
N ASN A 158 6.24 16.11 7.79
CA ASN A 158 5.22 17.15 7.79
C ASN A 158 5.61 18.31 6.88
N GLY A 159 4.64 18.79 6.09
CA GLY A 159 4.82 19.85 5.12
C GLY A 159 4.44 21.24 5.65
N THR A 160 4.42 22.20 4.76
CA THR A 160 3.94 23.58 4.94
C THR A 160 3.02 23.93 3.77
N PRO A 161 2.00 24.77 3.94
CA PRO A 161 1.62 25.52 5.15
C PRO A 161 0.96 24.63 6.22
N TYR A 162 0.50 23.43 5.87
CA TYR A 162 -0.13 22.48 6.79
C TYR A 162 0.73 21.25 6.96
N TRP A 163 0.64 20.60 8.12
CA TRP A 163 1.41 19.40 8.40
C TRP A 163 1.17 18.26 7.37
N TYR A 164 -0.03 18.21 6.78
CA TYR A 164 -0.42 17.18 5.80
C TYR A 164 -0.04 17.52 4.35
N SER A 165 0.41 18.75 4.04
CA SER A 165 0.64 19.21 2.65
C SER A 165 1.57 18.29 1.87
N SER A 166 2.68 17.85 2.45
CA SER A 166 3.63 16.96 1.77
C SER A 166 3.06 15.58 1.49
N TYR A 167 2.20 15.07 2.38
CA TYR A 167 1.55 13.76 2.19
C TYR A 167 0.49 13.82 1.09
N VAL A 168 -0.28 14.89 1.03
CA VAL A 168 -1.28 15.11 -0.02
C VAL A 168 -0.59 15.25 -1.38
N SER A 169 0.45 16.11 -1.48
CA SER A 169 1.22 16.25 -2.72
C SER A 169 1.81 14.92 -3.18
N TYR A 170 2.45 14.19 -2.29
CA TYR A 170 3.00 12.87 -2.59
C TYR A 170 1.93 11.88 -3.07
N ALA A 171 0.79 11.84 -2.39
CA ALA A 171 -0.29 10.91 -2.72
C ALA A 171 -0.88 11.21 -4.11
N VAL A 172 -1.04 12.49 -4.47
CA VAL A 172 -1.49 12.91 -5.81
C VAL A 172 -0.43 12.62 -6.87
N GLU A 173 0.84 12.96 -6.63
CA GLU A 173 1.95 12.72 -7.57
C GLU A 173 2.16 11.24 -7.89
N ASN A 174 1.86 10.36 -6.94
CA ASN A 174 1.98 8.91 -7.12
C ASN A 174 0.66 8.22 -7.51
N GLY A 175 -0.40 8.99 -7.81
CA GLY A 175 -1.68 8.46 -8.24
C GLY A 175 -2.42 7.65 -7.17
N ILE A 176 -2.13 7.91 -5.90
CA ILE A 176 -2.80 7.25 -4.76
C ILE A 176 -4.20 7.83 -4.56
N ILE A 177 -4.32 9.16 -4.71
CA ILE A 177 -5.57 9.90 -4.64
C ILE A 177 -5.67 10.90 -5.80
N GLU A 178 -6.86 11.41 -6.07
CA GLU A 178 -7.12 12.38 -7.13
C GLU A 178 -6.65 13.78 -6.77
N LYS A 179 -6.43 14.60 -7.81
CA LYS A 179 -5.99 15.99 -7.68
C LYS A 179 -6.94 16.87 -6.87
N MET A 180 -8.24 16.53 -6.81
CA MET A 180 -9.21 17.28 -6.04
C MET A 180 -8.86 17.43 -4.56
N TYR A 181 -8.12 16.49 -3.99
CA TYR A 181 -7.67 16.58 -2.60
C TYR A 181 -6.68 17.72 -2.34
N LEU A 182 -6.01 18.26 -3.38
CA LEU A 182 -5.17 19.45 -3.25
C LEU A 182 -5.99 20.71 -2.95
N ASP A 183 -7.26 20.73 -3.36
CA ASP A 183 -8.17 21.85 -3.20
C ASP A 183 -9.03 21.75 -1.91
N TYR A 184 -8.84 20.68 -1.13
CA TYR A 184 -9.56 20.52 0.13
C TYR A 184 -9.17 21.61 1.12
N THR A 185 -10.18 22.26 1.67
CA THR A 185 -10.02 23.23 2.76
C THR A 185 -9.48 22.53 4.03
N PRO A 186 -8.86 23.29 4.94
CA PRO A 186 -8.46 22.73 6.25
C PRO A 186 -9.62 22.07 7.02
N ALA A 187 -10.84 22.58 6.86
CA ALA A 187 -12.02 21.99 7.49
C ALA A 187 -12.33 20.59 6.91
N GLN A 188 -12.27 20.44 5.59
CA GLN A 188 -12.46 19.14 4.92
C GLN A 188 -11.34 18.15 5.29
N MET A 189 -10.09 18.61 5.29
CA MET A 189 -8.95 17.75 5.68
C MET A 189 -9.01 17.29 7.14
N ASN A 190 -9.58 18.10 8.05
CA ASN A 190 -9.74 17.76 9.47
C ASN A 190 -11.09 17.11 9.78
N ALA A 191 -11.98 16.94 8.81
CA ALA A 191 -13.23 16.19 9.00
C ALA A 191 -12.93 14.72 9.22
N PRO A 192 -13.76 13.99 9.99
CA PRO A 192 -13.66 12.54 10.12
C PRO A 192 -13.79 11.88 8.74
N ALA A 193 -12.87 10.98 8.42
CA ALA A 193 -12.92 10.19 7.20
C ALA A 193 -14.05 9.16 7.29
N LYS A 194 -14.90 9.12 6.28
CA LYS A 194 -15.91 8.07 6.15
C LYS A 194 -15.26 6.76 5.74
N ARG A 195 -15.86 5.63 6.10
CA ARG A 195 -15.28 4.31 5.81
C ARG A 195 -15.10 4.04 4.31
N ASN A 196 -16.05 4.48 3.48
CA ASN A 196 -15.93 4.36 2.02
C ASN A 196 -14.82 5.26 1.46
N GLU A 197 -14.71 6.51 1.90
CA GLU A 197 -13.64 7.44 1.54
C GLU A 197 -12.27 6.92 2.00
N PHE A 198 -12.19 6.35 3.21
CA PHE A 198 -10.97 5.72 3.71
C PHE A 198 -10.52 4.57 2.80
N VAL A 199 -11.42 3.68 2.40
CA VAL A 199 -11.09 2.57 1.49
C VAL A 199 -10.58 3.12 0.15
N HIS A 200 -11.23 4.13 -0.39
CA HIS A 200 -10.81 4.80 -1.61
C HIS A 200 -9.39 5.39 -1.51
N ILE A 201 -9.11 6.16 -0.45
CA ILE A 201 -7.78 6.73 -0.18
C ILE A 201 -6.71 5.63 -0.07
N PHE A 202 -7.05 4.46 0.49
CA PHE A 202 -6.10 3.36 0.66
C PHE A 202 -5.98 2.46 -0.56
N TYR A 203 -6.97 2.46 -1.45
CA TYR A 203 -6.96 1.65 -2.65
C TYR A 203 -5.77 1.97 -3.56
N GLY A 204 -5.41 3.24 -3.71
CA GLY A 204 -4.24 3.64 -4.49
C GLY A 204 -2.88 3.35 -3.84
N ALA A 205 -2.84 2.98 -2.55
CA ALA A 205 -1.58 2.77 -1.84
C ALA A 205 -0.84 1.48 -2.23
N MET A 206 -1.51 0.54 -2.86
CA MET A 206 -0.90 -0.72 -3.33
C MET A 206 -1.58 -1.20 -4.62
N SER A 207 -0.94 -2.14 -5.32
CA SER A 207 -1.47 -2.70 -6.58
C SER A 207 -1.81 -4.19 -6.50
N ASP A 208 -1.38 -4.88 -5.43
CA ASP A 208 -1.60 -6.33 -5.31
C ASP A 208 -2.78 -6.65 -4.39
N TYR A 209 -3.95 -6.73 -5.00
CA TYR A 209 -5.21 -7.13 -4.36
C TYR A 209 -5.59 -8.57 -4.72
N ARG A 210 -4.63 -9.51 -4.64
CA ARG A 210 -4.92 -10.91 -4.89
C ARG A 210 -6.14 -11.37 -4.10
N GLN A 211 -7.13 -11.88 -4.82
CA GLN A 211 -8.36 -12.41 -4.24
C GLN A 211 -8.08 -13.73 -3.50
N ILE A 212 -8.60 -13.82 -2.29
CA ILE A 212 -8.62 -15.02 -1.45
C ILE A 212 -10.04 -15.42 -1.07
N ASN A 213 -11.01 -14.54 -1.31
CA ASN A 213 -12.43 -14.74 -1.02
C ASN A 213 -13.27 -14.62 -2.30
N THR A 214 -14.31 -15.44 -2.38
CA THR A 214 -15.34 -15.30 -3.40
C THR A 214 -16.50 -14.48 -2.81
N VAL A 215 -16.53 -13.18 -3.15
CA VAL A 215 -17.62 -12.28 -2.78
C VAL A 215 -18.32 -11.84 -4.05
N ALA A 216 -19.53 -12.35 -4.29
CA ALA A 216 -20.32 -12.00 -5.45
C ALA A 216 -20.79 -10.54 -5.37
N ASP A 217 -21.08 -9.95 -6.53
CA ASP A 217 -21.63 -8.61 -6.61
C ASP A 217 -22.95 -8.50 -5.87
N ASN A 218 -23.17 -7.37 -5.21
CA ASN A 218 -24.35 -7.07 -4.39
C ASN A 218 -24.58 -8.02 -3.19
N LYS A 219 -23.52 -8.70 -2.72
CA LYS A 219 -23.59 -9.58 -1.54
C LYS A 219 -23.16 -8.90 -0.23
N ILE A 220 -22.50 -7.76 -0.31
CA ILE A 220 -22.28 -6.91 0.89
C ILE A 220 -23.62 -6.26 1.22
N PRO A 221 -24.16 -6.42 2.45
CA PRO A 221 -25.57 -6.09 2.75
C PRO A 221 -25.99 -4.64 2.47
N ASP A 222 -25.03 -3.71 2.55
CA ASP A 222 -25.24 -2.27 2.46
C ASP A 222 -24.36 -1.58 1.41
N VAL A 223 -23.83 -2.36 0.44
CA VAL A 223 -23.06 -1.83 -0.69
C VAL A 223 -23.48 -2.55 -1.96
N ILE A 224 -24.08 -1.84 -2.90
CA ILE A 224 -24.33 -2.33 -4.26
C ILE A 224 -23.23 -1.86 -5.22
N THR A 225 -23.06 -2.55 -6.33
CA THR A 225 -21.95 -2.29 -7.28
C THR A 225 -21.97 -0.92 -7.95
N THR A 226 -23.10 -0.20 -7.87
CA THR A 226 -23.25 1.18 -8.37
C THR A 226 -22.96 2.26 -7.33
N ASP A 227 -22.70 1.88 -6.09
CA ASP A 227 -22.39 2.84 -5.04
C ASP A 227 -20.99 3.46 -5.23
N THR A 228 -20.83 4.65 -4.68
CA THR A 228 -19.52 5.33 -4.68
C THR A 228 -18.47 4.45 -3.98
N TYR A 229 -17.34 4.22 -4.67
CA TYR A 229 -16.23 3.39 -4.22
C TYR A 229 -16.57 1.90 -4.02
N ALA A 230 -17.65 1.40 -4.64
CA ALA A 230 -18.04 -0.01 -4.53
C ALA A 230 -16.95 -0.95 -5.04
N LEU A 231 -16.30 -0.61 -6.17
CA LEU A 231 -15.22 -1.41 -6.74
C LEU A 231 -14.10 -1.66 -5.72
N GLU A 232 -13.65 -0.61 -5.06
CA GLU A 232 -12.58 -0.65 -4.06
C GLU A 232 -13.01 -1.45 -2.82
N ILE A 233 -14.24 -1.24 -2.35
CA ILE A 233 -14.80 -1.95 -1.22
C ILE A 233 -14.86 -3.46 -1.52
N TYR A 234 -15.44 -3.86 -2.66
CA TYR A 234 -15.50 -5.26 -3.09
C TYR A 234 -14.11 -5.86 -3.27
N THR A 235 -13.17 -5.10 -3.82
CA THR A 235 -11.78 -5.54 -3.96
C THR A 235 -11.16 -5.84 -2.60
N PHE A 236 -11.37 -5.00 -1.60
CA PHE A 236 -10.85 -5.22 -0.25
C PHE A 236 -11.48 -6.43 0.45
N TYR A 237 -12.78 -6.68 0.27
CA TYR A 237 -13.42 -7.91 0.78
C TYR A 237 -12.86 -9.15 0.09
N ARG A 238 -12.75 -9.14 -1.24
CA ARG A 238 -12.20 -10.25 -2.02
C ARG A 238 -10.74 -10.53 -1.66
N ALA A 239 -9.98 -9.49 -1.36
CA ALA A 239 -8.59 -9.63 -0.92
C ALA A 239 -8.45 -10.03 0.57
N GLY A 240 -9.52 -10.11 1.33
CA GLY A 240 -9.49 -10.43 2.77
C GLY A 240 -8.94 -9.30 3.65
N ILE A 241 -8.92 -8.07 3.14
CA ILE A 241 -8.53 -6.86 3.86
C ILE A 241 -9.70 -6.37 4.71
N LEU A 242 -10.91 -6.37 4.16
CA LEU A 242 -12.16 -6.09 4.85
C LEU A 242 -12.90 -7.38 5.18
N THR A 243 -13.66 -7.37 6.28
CA THR A 243 -14.47 -8.51 6.75
C THR A 243 -15.92 -8.11 7.11
N GLY A 244 -16.22 -6.82 7.00
CA GLY A 244 -17.44 -6.25 7.58
C GLY A 244 -17.30 -5.95 9.07
N SER A 245 -18.30 -5.30 9.62
CA SER A 245 -18.36 -4.86 11.03
C SER A 245 -19.25 -5.75 11.89
N ASP A 246 -19.96 -6.68 11.27
CA ASP A 246 -20.84 -7.65 11.94
C ASP A 246 -20.77 -9.03 11.28
N LYS A 247 -21.51 -9.99 11.82
CA LYS A 247 -21.58 -11.37 11.31
C LYS A 247 -22.16 -11.50 9.90
N ASN A 248 -22.88 -10.49 9.43
CA ASN A 248 -23.47 -10.47 8.08
C ASN A 248 -22.49 -9.85 7.05
N GLY A 249 -21.38 -9.29 7.51
CA GLY A 249 -20.42 -8.62 6.65
C GLY A 249 -20.83 -7.20 6.24
N THR A 250 -21.65 -6.52 7.04
CA THR A 250 -22.09 -5.14 6.77
C THR A 250 -20.91 -4.17 6.82
N PHE A 251 -20.81 -3.28 5.84
CA PHE A 251 -19.67 -2.38 5.69
C PHE A 251 -19.83 -1.04 6.42
N TYR A 252 -21.03 -0.47 6.44
CA TYR A 252 -21.34 0.87 6.97
C TYR A 252 -20.54 1.99 6.28
N PRO A 253 -20.74 2.23 4.97
CA PRO A 253 -19.90 3.12 4.16
C PRO A 253 -19.83 4.57 4.64
N THR A 254 -20.91 5.08 5.24
CA THR A 254 -21.05 6.47 5.68
C THR A 254 -20.65 6.70 7.15
N ASN A 255 -20.33 5.63 7.89
CA ASN A 255 -19.84 5.79 9.25
C ASN A 255 -18.39 6.31 9.26
N ASP A 256 -18.03 7.02 10.32
CA ASP A 256 -16.64 7.44 10.53
C ASP A 256 -15.78 6.23 10.86
N ILE A 257 -14.59 6.15 10.27
CA ILE A 257 -13.67 5.02 10.52
C ILE A 257 -12.94 5.20 11.85
N LYS A 258 -12.92 4.15 12.66
CA LYS A 258 -12.20 4.14 13.93
C LYS A 258 -10.74 3.75 13.77
N ARG A 259 -9.89 4.24 14.67
CA ARG A 259 -8.45 3.92 14.68
C ARG A 259 -8.18 2.42 14.84
N SER A 260 -8.98 1.70 15.62
CA SER A 260 -8.91 0.24 15.75
C SER A 260 -9.16 -0.49 14.43
N GLU A 261 -10.12 -0.03 13.63
CA GLU A 261 -10.43 -0.59 12.31
C GLU A 261 -9.30 -0.31 11.31
N VAL A 262 -8.75 0.91 11.35
CA VAL A 262 -7.60 1.31 10.54
C VAL A 262 -6.39 0.40 10.80
N ALA A 263 -6.07 0.11 12.06
CA ALA A 263 -4.98 -0.79 12.40
C ALA A 263 -5.17 -2.19 11.80
N ALA A 264 -6.40 -2.71 11.84
CA ALA A 264 -6.72 -4.01 11.25
C ALA A 264 -6.57 -4.02 9.72
N ILE A 265 -7.04 -2.97 9.06
CA ILE A 265 -6.92 -2.82 7.60
C ILE A 265 -5.45 -2.70 7.20
N LEU A 266 -4.69 -1.80 7.83
CA LEU A 266 -3.26 -1.60 7.58
C LEU A 266 -2.44 -2.88 7.76
N SER A 267 -2.68 -3.62 8.85
CA SER A 267 -1.98 -4.89 9.10
C SER A 267 -2.20 -5.88 7.97
N ARG A 268 -3.44 -5.98 7.45
CA ARG A 268 -3.79 -6.89 6.34
C ARG A 268 -3.32 -6.40 4.98
N MET A 269 -3.17 -5.11 4.80
CA MET A 269 -2.57 -4.53 3.59
C MET A 269 -1.06 -4.78 3.56
N TYR A 270 -0.38 -4.57 4.68
CA TYR A 270 1.06 -4.75 4.81
C TYR A 270 1.47 -6.23 4.80
N ASP A 271 0.79 -7.05 5.60
CA ASP A 271 1.07 -8.49 5.75
C ASP A 271 -0.07 -9.32 5.15
N LYS A 272 0.20 -9.95 4.02
CA LYS A 272 -0.77 -10.80 3.33
C LYS A 272 -1.19 -12.03 4.15
N THR A 273 -0.37 -12.45 5.12
CA THR A 273 -0.71 -13.58 6.01
C THR A 273 -1.76 -13.21 7.07
N ALA A 274 -1.92 -11.91 7.33
CA ALA A 274 -2.95 -11.38 8.23
C ALA A 274 -4.34 -11.27 7.58
N ARG A 275 -4.44 -11.45 6.24
CA ARG A 275 -5.70 -11.38 5.49
C ARG A 275 -6.67 -12.46 5.95
N LYS A 276 -7.96 -12.15 5.89
CA LYS A 276 -9.01 -13.00 6.48
C LYS A 276 -9.88 -13.65 5.41
N THR A 277 -10.22 -14.89 5.63
CA THR A 277 -11.29 -15.54 4.87
C THR A 277 -12.64 -14.96 5.30
N VAL A 278 -13.48 -14.63 4.34
CA VAL A 278 -14.83 -14.08 4.53
C VAL A 278 -15.80 -14.92 3.73
N SER A 279 -16.88 -15.34 4.38
CA SER A 279 -18.04 -15.94 3.74
C SER A 279 -19.25 -15.06 4.07
N LEU A 280 -19.82 -14.41 3.09
CA LEU A 280 -21.04 -13.62 3.24
C LEU A 280 -22.25 -14.52 3.00
N PRO A 281 -23.35 -14.34 3.74
CA PRO A 281 -24.56 -15.17 3.64
C PRO A 281 -25.29 -15.01 2.28
#